data_3486243feb12780a253deff4953d8de3
#
_entry.id   3486243feb12780a253deff4953d8de3
#
_cell.length_a   1.000
_cell.length_b   1.000
_cell.length_c   1.000
_cell.angle_alpha   90.00
_cell.angle_beta   90.00
_cell.angle_gamma   90.00
#
_symmetry.space_group_name_H-M   'P 1'
#
loop_
_entity.id
_entity.type
_entity.pdbx_description
1 polymer ?
#
loop_
_entity_poly.entity_id
_entity_poly.type
_entity_poly.pdbx_seq_one_letter_code
_entity_poly.pdbx_strand_id
1 'polypeptide(L)'
;ILAHITKREQVPPGDIKRILSTALARPTSDTANNPVSSSTPTSNRQVKMHEVIYVVSKHDSITPDKGALMDRGANGNVGGDDVRIISLTDRNVNIQGVDLHQVQNIPIGTVGAKIWSQHGPFIGIFPQTAILGRGRTILSCAQLEYFGTSIDDKSVKVGGKQCLCTIDGYVSPINFYSGLPYLRMVPYTDAEWETLPHVIMSSDQDWDPT
;
A
#
# COMPACT_ATOMS: atom_id res chain seq x y z
N ILE A 1 -1.97 -7.47 -3.63
CA ILE A 1 -1.80 -7.80 -2.18
C ILE A 1 -3.15 -7.59 -1.53
N LEU A 2 -3.83 -8.67 -1.16
CA LEU A 2 -5.07 -8.62 -0.38
C LEU A 2 -4.68 -8.47 1.11
N ALA A 3 -4.93 -7.30 1.70
CA ALA A 3 -4.81 -7.09 3.13
C ALA A 3 -6.21 -7.05 3.74
N HIS A 4 -6.54 -7.99 4.61
CA HIS A 4 -7.77 -7.98 5.38
C HIS A 4 -7.53 -7.31 6.72
N ILE A 5 -8.39 -6.38 7.11
CA ILE A 5 -8.32 -5.65 8.37
C ILE A 5 -9.43 -6.15 9.30
N THR A 6 -9.05 -6.72 10.44
CA THR A 6 -9.99 -7.20 11.49
C THR A 6 -9.77 -6.49 12.82
N LYS A 7 -10.85 -6.12 13.51
CA LYS A 7 -10.83 -5.47 14.84
C LYS A 7 -10.40 -6.44 15.95
N ARG A 8 -9.49 -6.03 16.87
CA ARG A 8 -9.28 -6.70 18.17
C ARG A 8 -8.62 -5.83 19.25
N GLU A 9 -8.63 -6.33 20.50
CA GLU A 9 -8.32 -5.68 21.77
C GLU A 9 -6.86 -5.20 21.99
N GLN A 10 -6.68 -4.25 22.88
CA GLN A 10 -5.46 -3.42 23.11
C GLN A 10 -4.26 -4.19 23.69
N VAL A 11 -3.05 -3.86 23.20
CA VAL A 11 -1.75 -4.25 23.78
C VAL A 11 -0.83 -3.01 23.91
N PRO A 12 0.03 -2.90 24.95
CA PRO A 12 0.84 -1.71 25.22
C PRO A 12 1.92 -1.40 24.17
N PRO A 13 2.33 -0.12 23.99
CA PRO A 13 3.21 0.35 22.91
C PRO A 13 4.66 -0.19 22.89
N GLY A 14 5.10 -0.84 23.97
CA GLY A 14 6.48 -1.34 24.09
C GLY A 14 6.82 -2.58 23.25
N ASP A 15 5.82 -3.39 22.88
CA ASP A 15 6.04 -4.68 22.22
C ASP A 15 6.09 -4.61 20.70
N ILE A 16 5.73 -3.49 20.08
CA ILE A 16 5.66 -3.34 18.62
C ILE A 16 7.03 -3.55 17.95
N LYS A 17 8.11 -3.06 18.56
CA LYS A 17 9.47 -3.22 18.03
C LYS A 17 9.96 -4.69 18.05
N ARG A 18 9.54 -5.47 19.04
CA ARG A 18 9.94 -6.88 19.22
C ARG A 18 9.19 -7.80 18.26
N ILE A 19 7.91 -7.56 18.05
CA ILE A 19 7.08 -8.35 17.12
C ILE A 19 7.54 -8.18 15.68
N LEU A 20 7.95 -6.97 15.30
CA LEU A 20 8.41 -6.65 13.95
C LEU A 20 9.77 -7.27 13.60
N SER A 21 10.66 -7.51 14.59
CA SER A 21 11.96 -8.16 14.35
C SER A 21 11.84 -9.68 14.16
N THR A 22 10.84 -10.32 14.78
CA THR A 22 10.64 -11.78 14.71
C THR A 22 9.97 -12.20 13.40
N ALA A 23 9.16 -11.35 12.79
CA ALA A 23 8.47 -11.61 11.53
C ALA A 23 9.39 -11.60 10.29
N LEU A 24 10.64 -11.14 10.42
CA LEU A 24 11.62 -11.04 9.32
C LEU A 24 12.65 -12.19 9.27
N ALA A 25 12.62 -13.14 10.21
CA ALA A 25 13.50 -14.30 10.19
C ALA A 25 12.97 -15.36 9.21
N ARG A 26 13.67 -15.55 8.09
CA ARG A 26 13.42 -16.64 7.15
C ARG A 26 13.88 -17.97 7.75
N PRO A 27 13.10 -19.06 7.64
CA PRO A 27 13.65 -20.40 7.85
C PRO A 27 14.47 -20.82 6.63
N THR A 28 15.72 -21.16 6.87
CA THR A 28 16.57 -21.87 5.90
C THR A 28 16.19 -23.35 5.94
N SER A 29 15.76 -23.91 4.81
CA SER A 29 15.58 -25.35 4.67
C SER A 29 16.74 -25.93 3.85
N ASP A 30 17.60 -26.67 4.52
CA ASP A 30 18.49 -27.65 3.90
C ASP A 30 17.68 -28.82 3.41
N THR A 31 17.96 -29.31 2.23
CA THR A 31 17.62 -30.69 1.90
C THR A 31 18.46 -31.35 0.83
N ALA A 32 18.75 -32.52 1.18
CA ALA A 32 19.64 -33.50 0.61
C ALA A 32 19.22 -34.05 -0.77
N ASN A 33 20.28 -34.47 -1.47
CA ASN A 33 20.34 -35.21 -2.74
C ASN A 33 19.69 -36.60 -2.67
N ASN A 34 19.17 -37.05 -3.81
CA ASN A 34 19.47 -38.38 -4.36
C ASN A 34 19.17 -38.47 -5.86
N PRO A 35 20.00 -39.22 -6.63
CA PRO A 35 19.91 -39.26 -8.09
C PRO A 35 19.17 -40.51 -8.57
N VAL A 36 18.40 -40.39 -9.64
CA VAL A 36 17.98 -41.51 -10.48
C VAL A 36 18.18 -41.12 -11.95
N SER A 37 18.99 -41.92 -12.60
CA SER A 37 19.28 -41.91 -14.02
C SER A 37 18.19 -42.63 -14.82
N SER A 38 17.72 -42.04 -15.93
CA SER A 38 17.38 -42.80 -17.14
C SER A 38 17.27 -41.85 -18.33
N SER A 39 17.98 -42.22 -19.36
CA SER A 39 18.16 -41.55 -20.66
C SER A 39 17.00 -41.79 -21.61
N THR A 40 16.54 -40.74 -22.27
CA THR A 40 16.03 -40.80 -23.65
C THR A 40 16.06 -39.39 -24.28
N PRO A 41 16.46 -39.23 -25.56
CA PRO A 41 16.68 -37.91 -26.12
C PRO A 41 15.39 -37.34 -26.69
N THR A 42 15.01 -36.18 -26.17
CA THR A 42 13.90 -35.42 -26.74
C THR A 42 14.34 -33.98 -26.99
N SER A 43 14.33 -33.60 -28.25
CA SER A 43 14.24 -32.27 -28.81
C SER A 43 14.45 -31.08 -27.84
N ASN A 44 15.61 -30.45 -27.95
CA ASN A 44 15.95 -29.17 -27.32
C ASN A 44 15.04 -28.04 -27.84
N ARG A 45 13.85 -27.91 -27.32
CA ARG A 45 13.14 -26.65 -27.29
C ARG A 45 13.58 -25.95 -26.01
N GLN A 46 14.60 -25.11 -26.11
CA GLN A 46 14.90 -24.14 -25.05
C GLN A 46 13.70 -23.22 -24.92
N VAL A 47 12.80 -23.54 -24.01
CA VAL A 47 11.86 -22.56 -23.45
C VAL A 47 12.73 -21.61 -22.66
N LYS A 48 13.02 -20.42 -23.19
CA LYS A 48 13.52 -19.30 -22.39
C LYS A 48 12.44 -19.01 -21.36
N MET A 49 12.58 -19.57 -20.18
CA MET A 49 11.84 -19.10 -19.02
C MET A 49 12.33 -17.68 -18.76
N HIS A 50 11.57 -16.70 -19.18
CA HIS A 50 11.72 -15.37 -18.64
C HIS A 50 11.35 -15.50 -17.16
N GLU A 51 12.34 -15.33 -16.31
CA GLU A 51 12.11 -15.22 -14.87
C GLU A 51 11.29 -13.95 -14.63
N VAL A 52 9.96 -14.11 -14.61
CA VAL A 52 9.05 -13.01 -14.29
C VAL A 52 9.02 -12.93 -12.77
N ILE A 53 9.78 -12.00 -12.22
CA ILE A 53 9.73 -11.69 -10.80
C ILE A 53 8.46 -10.88 -10.55
N TYR A 54 7.45 -11.52 -9.96
CA TYR A 54 6.31 -10.81 -9.41
C TYR A 54 6.75 -10.09 -8.15
N VAL A 55 7.00 -8.80 -8.26
CA VAL A 55 7.34 -7.95 -7.11
C VAL A 55 6.05 -7.52 -6.44
N VAL A 56 5.66 -8.28 -5.43
CA VAL A 56 4.64 -7.85 -4.47
C VAL A 56 5.38 -7.11 -3.35
N SER A 57 5.60 -5.81 -3.53
CA SER A 57 6.34 -4.94 -2.60
C SER A 57 7.72 -5.49 -2.22
N LYS A 58 8.69 -5.32 -3.10
CA LYS A 58 10.07 -5.34 -2.69
C LYS A 58 10.37 -4.03 -1.98
N HIS A 59 11.05 -4.12 -0.85
CA HIS A 59 11.72 -2.99 -0.23
C HIS A 59 12.91 -2.60 -1.14
N ASP A 60 12.60 -2.21 -2.38
CA ASP A 60 13.56 -1.55 -3.23
C ASP A 60 13.87 -0.22 -2.58
N SER A 61 15.15 0.08 -2.47
CA SER A 61 15.65 1.41 -2.14
C SER A 61 14.68 2.43 -2.72
N ILE A 62 13.93 3.06 -1.82
CA ILE A 62 12.84 3.98 -2.14
C ILE A 62 13.39 4.96 -3.17
N THR A 63 13.00 4.82 -4.42
CA THR A 63 13.05 5.97 -5.29
C THR A 63 11.98 6.91 -4.72
N PRO A 64 12.37 8.09 -4.19
CA PRO A 64 11.47 8.96 -3.43
C PRO A 64 10.19 9.36 -4.19
N ASP A 65 10.16 9.10 -5.48
CA ASP A 65 9.15 9.60 -6.41
C ASP A 65 7.98 8.65 -6.71
N LYS A 66 7.98 7.40 -6.25
CA LYS A 66 6.90 6.47 -6.63
C LYS A 66 5.58 6.75 -5.92
N GLY A 67 5.60 7.25 -4.68
CA GLY A 67 4.40 7.49 -3.88
C GLY A 67 3.70 6.23 -3.38
N ALA A 68 2.43 6.34 -3.00
CA ALA A 68 1.63 5.25 -2.46
C ALA A 68 1.19 4.26 -3.54
N LEU A 69 1.16 2.98 -3.19
CA LEU A 69 0.56 1.94 -4.03
C LEU A 69 -0.97 2.05 -3.99
N MET A 70 -1.61 2.15 -5.14
CA MET A 70 -3.06 2.03 -5.26
C MET A 70 -3.42 0.54 -5.37
N ASP A 71 -4.17 -0.01 -4.41
CA ASP A 71 -4.43 -1.45 -4.35
C ASP A 71 -5.94 -1.75 -4.29
N ARG A 72 -6.47 -2.36 -5.34
CA ARG A 72 -7.87 -2.83 -5.37
C ARG A 72 -8.09 -4.10 -4.55
N GLY A 73 -7.02 -4.79 -4.17
CA GLY A 73 -7.07 -5.96 -3.31
C GLY A 73 -6.99 -5.62 -1.81
N ALA A 74 -6.63 -4.39 -1.45
CA ALA A 74 -6.64 -3.93 -0.08
C ALA A 74 -8.03 -3.44 0.32
N ASN A 75 -8.53 -3.88 1.46
CA ASN A 75 -9.82 -3.45 2.00
C ASN A 75 -9.72 -2.28 3.00
N GLY A 76 -8.52 -1.73 3.21
CA GLY A 76 -8.28 -0.56 4.06
C GLY A 76 -6.93 0.07 3.76
N ASN A 77 -6.80 1.38 4.06
CA ASN A 77 -5.56 2.11 3.90
C ASN A 77 -4.51 1.68 4.93
N VAL A 78 -3.26 1.56 4.50
CA VAL A 78 -2.11 1.26 5.36
C VAL A 78 -1.06 2.35 5.16
N GLY A 79 -0.81 3.16 6.18
CA GLY A 79 0.17 4.25 6.16
C GLY A 79 1.58 3.76 6.43
N GLY A 80 2.49 4.07 5.51
CA GLY A 80 3.93 3.79 5.58
C GLY A 80 4.73 4.92 6.22
N ASP A 81 5.98 5.08 5.77
CA ASP A 81 6.89 6.16 6.18
C ASP A 81 6.82 7.39 5.24
N ASP A 82 6.03 7.32 4.21
CA ASP A 82 5.78 8.36 3.21
C ASP A 82 4.56 9.25 3.52
N VAL A 83 4.03 9.16 4.74
CA VAL A 83 2.96 10.01 5.28
C VAL A 83 3.33 10.61 6.63
N ARG A 84 2.65 11.68 7.03
CA ARG A 84 2.72 12.24 8.39
C ARG A 84 1.45 11.90 9.17
N ILE A 85 1.62 11.50 10.43
CA ILE A 85 0.51 11.25 11.36
C ILE A 85 -0.05 12.59 11.82
N ILE A 86 -1.35 12.78 11.65
CA ILE A 86 -2.09 13.97 12.10
C ILE A 86 -2.73 13.69 13.47
N SER A 87 -3.40 12.53 13.60
CA SER A 87 -4.02 12.11 14.85
C SER A 87 -4.12 10.59 14.94
N LEU A 88 -4.26 10.08 16.16
CA LEU A 88 -4.54 8.66 16.43
C LEU A 88 -5.96 8.52 16.98
N THR A 89 -6.57 7.39 16.70
CA THR A 89 -7.80 6.94 17.37
C THR A 89 -7.45 5.99 18.53
N ASP A 90 -8.43 5.56 19.28
CA ASP A 90 -8.31 4.51 20.29
C ASP A 90 -8.45 3.08 19.70
N ARG A 91 -8.57 2.97 18.38
CA ARG A 91 -8.81 1.73 17.64
C ARG A 91 -7.53 1.15 17.07
N ASN A 92 -7.45 -0.16 17.10
CA ASN A 92 -6.40 -0.95 16.41
C ASN A 92 -7.02 -1.97 15.46
N VAL A 93 -6.24 -2.38 14.47
CA VAL A 93 -6.60 -3.43 13.52
C VAL A 93 -5.49 -4.45 13.38
N ASN A 94 -5.84 -5.65 12.91
CA ASN A 94 -4.90 -6.62 12.42
C ASN A 94 -4.89 -6.58 10.89
N ILE A 95 -3.71 -6.61 10.29
CA ILE A 95 -3.53 -6.66 8.85
C ILE A 95 -3.11 -8.07 8.48
N GLN A 96 -3.82 -8.70 7.55
CA GLN A 96 -3.50 -10.02 7.05
C GLN A 96 -3.14 -9.96 5.56
N GLY A 97 -1.97 -10.50 5.21
CA GLY A 97 -1.54 -10.66 3.83
C GLY A 97 -2.11 -11.91 3.16
N VAL A 98 -1.93 -12.04 1.86
CA VAL A 98 -2.40 -13.16 1.04
C VAL A 98 -1.81 -14.51 1.49
N ASP A 99 -0.60 -14.49 2.01
CA ASP A 99 0.12 -15.65 2.55
C ASP A 99 -0.25 -15.99 4.00
N LEU A 100 -1.34 -15.43 4.50
CA LEU A 100 -1.81 -15.54 5.89
C LEU A 100 -0.87 -14.91 6.94
N HIS A 101 0.19 -14.22 6.49
CA HIS A 101 1.02 -13.43 7.40
C HIS A 101 0.19 -12.31 8.04
N GLN A 102 0.28 -12.19 9.36
CA GLN A 102 -0.48 -11.20 10.12
C GLN A 102 0.44 -10.21 10.82
N VAL A 103 0.09 -8.94 10.77
CA VAL A 103 0.62 -7.89 11.62
C VAL A 103 -0.51 -7.42 12.52
N GLN A 104 -0.32 -7.58 13.84
CA GLN A 104 -1.38 -7.36 14.82
C GLN A 104 -1.25 -6.00 15.51
N ASN A 105 -2.38 -5.50 16.04
CA ASN A 105 -2.46 -4.30 16.88
C ASN A 105 -1.90 -3.04 16.21
N ILE A 106 -2.17 -2.84 14.94
CA ILE A 106 -1.78 -1.65 14.21
C ILE A 106 -2.76 -0.53 14.56
N PRO A 107 -2.28 0.62 15.09
CA PRO A 107 -3.17 1.73 15.43
C PRO A 107 -3.82 2.31 14.17
N ILE A 108 -5.07 2.73 14.33
CA ILE A 108 -5.79 3.50 13.30
C ILE A 108 -5.66 4.98 13.63
N GLY A 109 -5.49 5.80 12.60
CA GLY A 109 -5.44 7.24 12.75
C GLY A 109 -5.71 7.97 11.44
N THR A 110 -5.52 9.26 11.50
CA THR A 110 -5.52 10.15 10.34
C THR A 110 -4.10 10.46 9.94
N VAL A 111 -3.79 10.26 8.68
CA VAL A 111 -2.48 10.60 8.11
C VAL A 111 -2.64 11.59 6.96
N GLY A 112 -1.57 12.30 6.63
CA GLY A 112 -1.57 13.25 5.52
C GLY A 112 -0.30 13.16 4.69
N ALA A 113 -0.44 13.51 3.41
CA ALA A 113 0.67 13.61 2.49
C ALA A 113 0.42 14.70 1.44
N LYS A 114 1.50 15.29 0.93
CA LYS A 114 1.43 16.18 -0.23
C LYS A 114 1.24 15.36 -1.50
N ILE A 115 0.21 15.70 -2.26
CA ILE A 115 -0.18 15.06 -3.53
C ILE A 115 -0.14 16.11 -4.64
N TRP A 116 0.20 15.70 -5.85
CA TRP A 116 0.18 16.57 -7.03
C TRP A 116 -1.07 16.33 -7.87
N SER A 117 -1.74 17.41 -8.22
CA SER A 117 -2.87 17.41 -9.14
C SER A 117 -2.65 18.35 -10.32
N GLN A 118 -3.60 18.36 -11.25
CA GLN A 118 -3.63 19.30 -12.37
C GLN A 118 -3.73 20.78 -11.94
N HIS A 119 -4.23 21.05 -10.71
CA HIS A 119 -4.35 22.39 -10.14
C HIS A 119 -3.21 22.76 -9.18
N GLY A 120 -2.14 21.95 -9.16
CA GLY A 120 -1.03 22.10 -8.24
C GLY A 120 -1.08 21.12 -7.07
N PRO A 121 -0.12 21.22 -6.13
CA PRO A 121 -0.07 20.35 -4.96
C PRO A 121 -1.16 20.70 -3.94
N PHE A 122 -1.60 19.68 -3.22
CA PHE A 122 -2.50 19.79 -2.07
C PHE A 122 -2.10 18.78 -0.99
N ILE A 123 -2.60 18.95 0.23
CA ILE A 123 -2.45 17.97 1.30
C ILE A 123 -3.67 17.05 1.27
N GLY A 124 -3.45 15.79 0.87
CA GLY A 124 -4.44 14.73 1.00
C GLY A 124 -4.48 14.24 2.45
N ILE A 125 -5.65 14.24 3.05
CA ILE A 125 -5.90 13.77 4.42
C ILE A 125 -6.66 12.45 4.33
N PHE A 126 -6.10 11.40 4.96
CA PHE A 126 -6.61 10.05 4.94
C PHE A 126 -6.99 9.60 6.35
N PRO A 127 -8.22 9.91 6.82
CA PRO A 127 -8.75 9.31 8.04
C PRO A 127 -8.86 7.78 7.93
N GLN A 128 -9.01 7.11 9.05
CA GLN A 128 -9.21 5.65 9.13
C GLN A 128 -8.11 4.83 8.42
N THR A 129 -6.85 5.25 8.57
CA THR A 129 -5.68 4.59 8.03
C THR A 129 -4.99 3.77 9.10
N ALA A 130 -4.69 2.49 8.84
CA ALA A 130 -3.86 1.66 9.70
C ALA A 130 -2.40 2.13 9.61
N ILE A 131 -1.80 2.55 10.72
CA ILE A 131 -0.48 3.21 10.74
C ILE A 131 0.62 2.18 10.99
N LEU A 132 1.20 1.66 9.91
CA LEU A 132 2.33 0.74 9.99
C LEU A 132 3.65 1.49 10.27
N GLY A 133 3.77 2.74 9.81
CA GLY A 133 4.90 3.65 10.07
C GLY A 133 6.22 3.22 9.43
N ARG A 134 6.19 2.32 8.48
CA ARG A 134 7.36 1.86 7.71
C ARG A 134 6.95 1.36 6.34
N GLY A 135 7.89 1.41 5.42
CA GLY A 135 7.64 1.02 4.03
C GLY A 135 6.69 2.00 3.35
N ARG A 136 6.14 1.58 2.25
CA ARG A 136 5.30 2.41 1.41
C ARG A 136 3.84 2.36 1.88
N THR A 137 3.16 3.49 1.78
CA THR A 137 1.70 3.55 1.96
C THR A 137 0.99 2.72 0.89
N ILE A 138 -0.04 1.99 1.31
CA ILE A 138 -0.99 1.30 0.46
C ILE A 138 -2.33 2.00 0.61
N LEU A 139 -2.87 2.49 -0.49
CA LEU A 139 -4.19 3.10 -0.54
C LEU A 139 -5.21 2.09 -1.08
N SER A 140 -6.21 1.78 -0.27
CA SER A 140 -7.34 0.95 -0.65
C SER A 140 -8.23 1.70 -1.63
N CYS A 141 -8.29 1.25 -2.87
CA CYS A 141 -9.23 1.84 -3.84
C CYS A 141 -10.68 1.72 -3.35
N ALA A 142 -11.04 0.59 -2.73
CA ALA A 142 -12.39 0.38 -2.20
C ALA A 142 -12.75 1.41 -1.12
N GLN A 143 -11.85 1.68 -0.16
CA GLN A 143 -12.11 2.67 0.87
C GLN A 143 -12.23 4.09 0.30
N LEU A 144 -11.35 4.48 -0.63
CA LEU A 144 -11.40 5.81 -1.26
C LEU A 144 -12.68 5.98 -2.11
N GLU A 145 -13.04 4.98 -2.91
CA GLU A 145 -14.23 5.02 -3.76
C GLU A 145 -15.52 5.04 -2.93
N TYR A 146 -15.56 4.33 -1.80
CA TYR A 146 -16.71 4.36 -0.89
C TYR A 146 -17.00 5.78 -0.37
N PHE A 147 -15.98 6.57 -0.14
CA PHE A 147 -16.10 7.97 0.29
C PHE A 147 -16.09 8.97 -0.87
N GLY A 148 -16.37 8.51 -2.08
CA GLY A 148 -16.69 9.38 -3.23
C GLY A 148 -15.49 9.79 -4.09
N THR A 149 -14.27 9.31 -3.81
CA THR A 149 -13.14 9.49 -4.72
C THR A 149 -13.31 8.58 -5.93
N SER A 150 -13.19 9.11 -7.13
CA SER A 150 -13.25 8.34 -8.37
C SER A 150 -11.85 7.90 -8.80
N ILE A 151 -11.68 6.60 -9.10
CA ILE A 151 -10.38 6.02 -9.47
C ILE A 151 -10.52 5.33 -10.84
N ASP A 152 -9.82 5.86 -11.84
CA ASP A 152 -9.67 5.24 -13.16
C ASP A 152 -8.22 4.78 -13.34
N ASP A 153 -7.95 3.53 -12.99
CA ASP A 153 -6.66 2.87 -13.12
C ASP A 153 -6.53 2.02 -14.40
N LYS A 154 -7.50 2.12 -15.31
CA LYS A 154 -7.45 1.42 -16.59
C LYS A 154 -6.33 1.98 -17.47
N SER A 155 -5.72 1.09 -18.24
CA SER A 155 -4.73 1.49 -19.24
C SER A 155 -5.31 2.47 -20.26
N VAL A 156 -4.54 3.49 -20.63
CA VAL A 156 -4.89 4.41 -21.72
C VAL A 156 -5.14 3.70 -23.06
N LYS A 157 -4.51 2.53 -23.26
CA LYS A 157 -4.72 1.70 -24.49
C LYS A 157 -6.13 1.15 -24.61
N VAL A 158 -6.88 1.06 -23.52
CA VAL A 158 -8.27 0.61 -23.50
C VAL A 158 -9.22 1.73 -23.05
N GLY A 159 -8.80 2.99 -23.22
CA GLY A 159 -9.62 4.18 -22.95
C GLY A 159 -9.64 4.63 -21.51
N GLY A 160 -8.74 4.13 -20.65
CA GLY A 160 -8.58 4.61 -19.27
C GLY A 160 -7.89 5.97 -19.21
N LYS A 161 -8.13 6.71 -18.11
CA LYS A 161 -7.54 8.03 -17.87
C LYS A 161 -6.33 7.99 -16.95
N GLN A 162 -6.16 6.91 -16.19
CA GLN A 162 -5.10 6.74 -15.19
C GLN A 162 -5.02 7.92 -14.22
N CYS A 163 -6.14 8.22 -13.58
CA CYS A 163 -6.25 9.32 -12.64
C CYS A 163 -7.15 8.98 -11.45
N LEU A 164 -6.90 9.70 -10.37
CA LEU A 164 -7.74 9.79 -9.19
C LEU A 164 -8.40 11.17 -9.20
N CYS A 165 -9.72 11.21 -9.03
CA CYS A 165 -10.50 12.45 -8.94
C CYS A 165 -11.16 12.52 -7.56
N THR A 166 -10.89 13.58 -6.81
CA THR A 166 -11.55 13.85 -5.52
C THR A 166 -12.91 14.46 -5.70
N ILE A 167 -13.75 14.44 -4.66
CA ILE A 167 -15.05 15.12 -4.64
C ILE A 167 -14.89 16.62 -4.92
N ASP A 168 -13.81 17.23 -4.41
CA ASP A 168 -13.51 18.65 -4.59
C ASP A 168 -12.95 18.97 -5.98
N GLY A 169 -12.87 17.99 -6.88
CA GLY A 169 -12.48 18.18 -8.28
C GLY A 169 -10.98 18.21 -8.54
N TYR A 170 -10.13 17.84 -7.57
CA TYR A 170 -8.69 17.64 -7.83
C TYR A 170 -8.49 16.37 -8.63
N VAL A 171 -7.74 16.46 -9.73
CA VAL A 171 -7.40 15.32 -10.58
C VAL A 171 -5.90 15.07 -10.49
N SER A 172 -5.56 13.93 -9.92
CA SER A 172 -4.17 13.49 -9.72
C SER A 172 -3.84 12.31 -10.64
N PRO A 173 -2.71 12.34 -11.38
CA PRO A 173 -2.32 11.23 -12.24
C PRO A 173 -1.94 10.00 -11.43
N ILE A 174 -2.34 8.82 -11.90
CA ILE A 174 -1.87 7.52 -11.42
C ILE A 174 -0.74 7.08 -12.33
N ASN A 175 0.44 6.88 -11.76
CA ASN A 175 1.62 6.44 -12.48
C ASN A 175 1.78 4.92 -12.40
N PHE A 176 2.24 4.30 -13.47
CA PHE A 176 2.46 2.86 -13.51
C PHE A 176 3.95 2.54 -13.54
N TYR A 177 4.41 1.76 -12.56
CA TYR A 177 5.77 1.23 -12.50
C TYR A 177 5.72 -0.28 -12.33
N SER A 178 6.38 -1.01 -13.23
CA SER A 178 6.38 -2.48 -13.22
C SER A 178 4.97 -3.10 -13.17
N GLY A 179 4.00 -2.46 -13.85
CA GLY A 179 2.61 -2.90 -13.91
C GLY A 179 1.74 -2.57 -12.69
N LEU A 180 2.29 -1.87 -11.69
CA LEU A 180 1.57 -1.47 -10.48
C LEU A 180 1.22 0.02 -10.51
N PRO A 181 0.00 0.41 -10.08
CA PRO A 181 -0.44 1.80 -10.03
C PRO A 181 0.06 2.51 -8.78
N TYR A 182 0.54 3.75 -8.93
CA TYR A 182 1.02 4.57 -7.83
C TYR A 182 0.45 5.98 -7.91
N LEU A 183 0.03 6.50 -6.75
CA LEU A 183 -0.29 7.90 -6.57
C LEU A 183 0.95 8.62 -6.05
N ARG A 184 1.45 9.61 -6.79
CA ARG A 184 2.60 10.39 -6.36
C ARG A 184 2.28 11.19 -5.10
N MET A 185 2.94 10.85 -4.01
CA MET A 185 2.79 11.55 -2.73
C MET A 185 4.07 11.48 -1.92
N VAL A 186 4.29 12.47 -1.06
CA VAL A 186 5.41 12.56 -0.11
C VAL A 186 4.93 13.20 1.20
N PRO A 187 5.67 13.03 2.31
CA PRO A 187 5.39 13.78 3.52
C PRO A 187 5.43 15.29 3.25
N TYR A 188 4.47 16.03 3.77
CA TYR A 188 4.44 17.49 3.68
C TYR A 188 5.32 18.10 4.77
N THR A 189 5.80 19.33 4.53
CA THR A 189 6.47 20.18 5.53
C THR A 189 5.45 21.00 6.32
N ASP A 190 5.83 21.57 7.48
CA ASP A 190 4.95 22.44 8.25
C ASP A 190 4.54 23.69 7.45
N ALA A 191 5.46 24.27 6.66
CA ALA A 191 5.14 25.38 5.78
C ALA A 191 4.14 25.01 4.67
N GLU A 192 4.21 23.79 4.14
CA GLU A 192 3.25 23.29 3.16
C GLU A 192 1.89 23.02 3.80
N TRP A 193 1.86 22.55 5.03
CA TRP A 193 0.61 22.41 5.79
C TRP A 193 -0.14 23.75 5.92
N GLU A 194 0.56 24.82 6.21
CA GLU A 194 -0.05 26.14 6.38
C GLU A 194 -0.48 26.81 5.06
N THR A 195 0.09 26.41 3.92
CA THR A 195 -0.05 27.12 2.67
C THR A 195 -0.81 26.37 1.58
N LEU A 196 -0.83 25.04 1.61
CA LEU A 196 -1.49 24.23 0.59
C LEU A 196 -2.96 23.95 0.94
N PRO A 197 -3.83 23.78 -0.05
CA PRO A 197 -5.18 23.30 0.18
C PRO A 197 -5.19 21.93 0.86
N HIS A 198 -6.15 21.71 1.75
CA HIS A 198 -6.40 20.42 2.40
C HIS A 198 -7.61 19.74 1.77
N VAL A 199 -7.47 18.48 1.41
CA VAL A 199 -8.51 17.67 0.78
C VAL A 199 -8.69 16.38 1.56
N ILE A 200 -9.90 16.13 2.05
CA ILE A 200 -10.23 14.90 2.74
C ILE A 200 -10.47 13.78 1.71
N MET A 201 -9.69 12.73 1.77
CA MET A 201 -9.68 11.64 0.80
C MET A 201 -10.61 10.49 1.20
N SER A 202 -10.97 10.39 2.49
CA SER A 202 -11.92 9.42 3.03
C SER A 202 -12.63 10.06 4.23
N SER A 203 -13.64 9.40 4.83
CA SER A 203 -14.37 9.94 5.99
C SER A 203 -13.66 9.61 7.31
N ASP A 204 -13.89 10.41 8.34
CA ASP A 204 -13.56 10.15 9.74
C ASP A 204 -14.52 9.13 10.40
N GLN A 205 -15.64 8.81 9.74
CA GLN A 205 -16.50 7.73 10.18
C GLN A 205 -15.75 6.40 10.17
N ASP A 206 -16.10 5.54 11.11
CA ASP A 206 -15.53 4.21 11.23
C ASP A 206 -15.61 3.47 9.91
N TRP A 207 -14.45 3.10 9.38
CA TRP A 207 -14.38 2.24 8.22
C TRP A 207 -14.51 0.78 8.64
N ASP A 208 -15.52 0.10 8.11
CA ASP A 208 -15.74 -1.33 8.24
C ASP A 208 -15.83 -1.93 6.82
N PRO A 209 -14.83 -2.71 6.39
CA PRO A 209 -14.79 -3.28 5.05
C PRO A 209 -15.63 -4.56 4.89
N THR A 210 -16.38 -5.02 5.91
CA THR A 210 -17.19 -6.24 5.86
C THR A 210 -18.59 -6.01 5.28
#